data_8eb66e343dcad93096679a5decddde21
#
_entry.id   8eb66e343dcad93096679a5decddde21
#
_cell.length_a   1.000
_cell.length_b   1.000
_cell.length_c   1.000
_cell.angle_alpha   90.00
_cell.angle_beta   90.00
_cell.angle_gamma   90.00
#
_symmetry.space_group_name_H-M   'P 1'
#
loop_
_entity.id
_entity.type
_entity.pdbx_description
1 polymer ?
#
loop_
_entity_poly.entity_id
_entity_poly.type
_entity_poly.pdbx_seq_one_letter_code
_entity_poly.pdbx_strand_id
1 'polypeptide(L)'
;MAGHSKWANIKRQKAVVDAKKGSVFTQLSRAIIIAAKNGIPDPTGNFQLRTAIDKAKAAGIPNDNIERAIAKGAGTLGSDSNSLEEIRYEGYGPGGVAILVEALTDNRNRTAADLRVAFSKNGGNLGETGCVSWMFSQKGVCIVTGVENEENLLEASLVGDAESYEMIDQQVAEVFTQVSDLEKLSQTLKAKDFKLTEVEIRWIPQNEVEVTHIDQAKSLLKLIDTLEGLDDVQSVTANFDMAENIIKAFSI
;
A
#
# COMPACT_ATOMS: atom_id res chain seq x y z
N MET A 1 -7.94 10.20 -9.47
CA MET A 1 -7.08 9.15 -8.82
C MET A 1 -6.33 8.27 -9.81
N ALA A 2 -6.41 8.60 -11.09
CA ALA A 2 -5.90 7.73 -12.16
C ALA A 2 -4.38 7.55 -12.22
N GLY A 3 -3.59 8.56 -11.89
CA GLY A 3 -2.13 8.49 -12.11
C GLY A 3 -1.37 7.57 -11.15
N HIS A 4 -1.60 7.70 -9.85
CA HIS A 4 -0.95 6.84 -8.86
C HIS A 4 -1.42 5.39 -8.98
N SER A 5 -2.72 5.16 -9.15
CA SER A 5 -3.29 3.81 -9.32
C SER A 5 -2.83 3.15 -10.63
N LYS A 6 -2.78 3.91 -11.73
CA LYS A 6 -2.22 3.42 -13.00
C LYS A 6 -0.74 3.06 -12.88
N TRP A 7 0.07 3.91 -12.22
CA TRP A 7 1.48 3.61 -11.97
C TRP A 7 1.67 2.39 -11.09
N ALA A 8 0.92 2.28 -9.98
CA ALA A 8 0.95 1.13 -9.10
C ALA A 8 0.60 -0.17 -9.85
N ASN A 9 -0.37 -0.14 -10.76
CA ASN A 9 -0.73 -1.29 -11.60
C ASN A 9 0.40 -1.67 -12.57
N ILE A 10 1.02 -0.70 -13.25
CA ILE A 10 2.18 -0.93 -14.12
C ILE A 10 3.33 -1.54 -13.31
N LYS A 11 3.59 -1.00 -12.12
CA LYS A 11 4.64 -1.50 -11.24
C LYS A 11 4.36 -2.93 -10.78
N ARG A 12 3.11 -3.27 -10.44
CA ARG A 12 2.72 -4.65 -10.10
C ARG A 12 2.98 -5.62 -11.25
N GLN A 13 2.64 -5.24 -12.48
CA GLN A 13 2.91 -6.06 -13.67
C GLN A 13 4.41 -6.28 -13.89
N LYS A 14 5.25 -5.25 -13.64
CA LYS A 14 6.73 -5.35 -13.72
C LYS A 14 7.34 -6.10 -12.52
N ALA A 15 6.81 -5.93 -11.31
CA ALA A 15 7.33 -6.58 -10.09
C ALA A 15 7.20 -8.12 -10.12
N VAL A 16 6.29 -8.66 -10.92
CA VAL A 16 6.23 -10.11 -11.20
C VAL A 16 7.54 -10.62 -11.82
N VAL A 17 8.34 -9.73 -12.44
CA VAL A 17 9.57 -10.09 -13.16
C VAL A 17 10.84 -9.91 -12.30
N ASP A 18 10.89 -8.94 -11.36
CA ASP A 18 12.14 -8.48 -10.71
C ASP A 18 12.13 -8.42 -9.16
N ALA A 19 11.29 -9.20 -8.47
CA ALA A 19 11.15 -9.12 -7.03
C ALA A 19 12.49 -9.33 -6.27
N LYS A 20 12.95 -8.30 -5.56
CA LYS A 20 13.91 -8.40 -4.45
C LYS A 20 13.23 -9.19 -3.31
N LYS A 21 13.21 -10.52 -3.40
CA LYS A 21 12.45 -11.41 -2.50
C LYS A 21 12.71 -11.16 -1.00
N GLY A 22 13.91 -10.70 -0.63
CA GLY A 22 14.28 -10.49 0.77
C GLY A 22 13.53 -9.33 1.43
N SER A 23 13.45 -8.16 0.81
CA SER A 23 12.76 -6.98 1.39
C SER A 23 11.25 -7.20 1.47
N VAL A 24 10.65 -7.83 0.44
CA VAL A 24 9.23 -8.17 0.43
C VAL A 24 8.87 -9.11 1.59
N PHE A 25 9.70 -10.13 1.85
CA PHE A 25 9.46 -11.05 2.98
C PHE A 25 9.54 -10.34 4.32
N THR A 26 10.47 -9.40 4.48
CA THR A 26 10.61 -8.59 5.69
C THR A 26 9.37 -7.71 5.89
N GLN A 27 8.92 -7.01 4.86
CA GLN A 27 7.74 -6.15 4.89
C GLN A 27 6.46 -6.94 5.24
N LEU A 28 6.22 -8.09 4.56
CA LEU A 28 5.06 -8.94 4.82
C LEU A 28 5.09 -9.56 6.23
N SER A 29 6.26 -9.97 6.71
CA SER A 29 6.39 -10.48 8.08
C SER A 29 6.10 -9.39 9.12
N ARG A 30 6.54 -8.16 8.89
CA ARG A 30 6.24 -7.01 9.75
C ARG A 30 4.75 -6.67 9.73
N ALA A 31 4.09 -6.71 8.57
CA ALA A 31 2.65 -6.51 8.46
C ALA A 31 1.86 -7.52 9.33
N ILE A 32 2.28 -8.80 9.34
CA ILE A 32 1.69 -9.82 10.22
C ILE A 32 1.90 -9.47 11.70
N ILE A 33 3.12 -9.07 12.09
CA ILE A 33 3.45 -8.70 13.47
C ILE A 33 2.54 -7.57 13.95
N ILE A 34 2.36 -6.54 13.14
CA ILE A 34 1.51 -5.39 13.47
C ILE A 34 0.04 -5.78 13.57
N ALA A 35 -0.47 -6.51 12.60
CA ALA A 35 -1.86 -6.95 12.61
C ALA A 35 -2.18 -7.82 13.85
N ALA A 36 -1.23 -8.67 14.27
CA ALA A 36 -1.36 -9.46 15.49
C ALA A 36 -1.20 -8.62 16.77
N LYS A 37 -0.38 -7.54 16.73
CA LYS A 37 -0.16 -6.64 17.88
C LYS A 37 -1.37 -5.73 18.14
N ASN A 38 -1.98 -5.22 17.08
CA ASN A 38 -3.06 -4.22 17.14
C ASN A 38 -4.46 -4.85 17.24
N GLY A 39 -4.56 -6.17 17.12
CA GLY A 39 -5.82 -6.91 17.18
C GLY A 39 -5.70 -8.23 17.92
N ILE A 40 -6.69 -9.09 17.73
CA ILE A 40 -6.66 -10.46 18.26
C ILE A 40 -5.62 -11.25 17.44
N PRO A 41 -4.64 -11.97 18.08
CA PRO A 41 -3.62 -12.72 17.34
C PRO A 41 -4.16 -14.07 16.78
N ASP A 42 -5.41 -14.07 16.35
CA ASP A 42 -6.10 -15.18 15.70
C ASP A 42 -6.73 -14.66 14.40
N PRO A 43 -6.34 -15.24 13.24
CA PRO A 43 -6.87 -14.82 11.95
C PRO A 43 -8.38 -15.01 11.80
N THR A 44 -9.02 -15.87 12.60
CA THR A 44 -10.48 -16.04 12.59
C THR A 44 -11.23 -14.82 13.09
N GLY A 45 -10.66 -14.12 14.08
CA GLY A 45 -11.22 -12.92 14.70
C GLY A 45 -10.54 -11.61 14.24
N ASN A 46 -9.56 -11.67 13.37
CA ASN A 46 -8.79 -10.50 12.95
C ASN A 46 -8.65 -10.47 11.41
N PHE A 47 -9.49 -9.66 10.77
CA PHE A 47 -9.52 -9.53 9.32
C PHE A 47 -8.19 -9.02 8.74
N GLN A 48 -7.55 -8.03 9.38
CA GLN A 48 -6.27 -7.49 8.92
C GLN A 48 -5.16 -8.54 9.00
N LEU A 49 -5.13 -9.33 10.09
CA LEU A 49 -4.19 -10.44 10.24
C LEU A 49 -4.41 -11.51 9.16
N ARG A 50 -5.66 -11.87 8.91
CA ARG A 50 -6.02 -12.83 7.85
C ARG A 50 -5.54 -12.36 6.48
N THR A 51 -5.79 -11.10 6.15
CA THR A 51 -5.36 -10.49 4.90
C THR A 51 -3.83 -10.45 4.76
N ALA A 52 -3.11 -10.09 5.84
CA ALA A 52 -1.65 -10.09 5.87
C ALA A 52 -1.07 -11.50 5.68
N ILE A 53 -1.68 -12.52 6.29
CA ILE A 53 -1.31 -13.94 6.13
C ILE A 53 -1.52 -14.39 4.69
N ASP A 54 -2.65 -14.04 4.08
CA ASP A 54 -2.97 -14.43 2.70
C ASP A 54 -1.96 -13.83 1.72
N LYS A 55 -1.59 -12.54 1.89
CA LYS A 55 -0.52 -11.89 1.12
C LYS A 55 0.83 -12.59 1.31
N ALA A 56 1.18 -12.95 2.55
CA ALA A 56 2.43 -13.63 2.85
C ALA A 56 2.50 -15.02 2.22
N LYS A 57 1.41 -15.78 2.27
CA LYS A 57 1.30 -17.10 1.61
C LYS A 57 1.40 -16.99 0.09
N ALA A 58 0.73 -16.00 -0.50
CA ALA A 58 0.81 -15.72 -1.94
C ALA A 58 2.24 -15.37 -2.39
N ALA A 59 3.02 -14.70 -1.53
CA ALA A 59 4.43 -14.40 -1.77
C ALA A 59 5.37 -15.59 -1.50
N GLY A 60 4.85 -16.72 -0.99
CA GLY A 60 5.63 -17.93 -0.72
C GLY A 60 6.36 -17.93 0.62
N ILE A 61 5.93 -17.13 1.61
CA ILE A 61 6.51 -17.17 2.96
C ILE A 61 6.12 -18.50 3.63
N PRO A 62 7.09 -19.26 4.19
CA PRO A 62 6.83 -20.50 4.91
C PRO A 62 5.89 -20.31 6.11
N ASN A 63 5.03 -21.29 6.37
CA ASN A 63 4.08 -21.23 7.50
C ASN A 63 4.77 -21.00 8.85
N ASP A 64 5.91 -21.63 9.10
CA ASP A 64 6.69 -21.45 10.34
C ASP A 64 7.10 -19.99 10.56
N ASN A 65 7.41 -19.24 9.48
CA ASN A 65 7.75 -17.83 9.58
C ASN A 65 6.51 -16.97 9.85
N ILE A 66 5.36 -17.35 9.28
CA ILE A 66 4.07 -16.70 9.55
C ILE A 66 3.69 -16.90 11.02
N GLU A 67 3.76 -18.12 11.54
CA GLU A 67 3.45 -18.43 12.94
C GLU A 67 4.39 -17.69 13.92
N ARG A 68 5.69 -17.61 13.61
CA ARG A 68 6.64 -16.82 14.39
C ARG A 68 6.31 -15.33 14.36
N ALA A 69 5.88 -14.79 13.23
CA ALA A 69 5.49 -13.39 13.12
C ALA A 69 4.23 -13.11 13.96
N ILE A 70 3.23 -13.99 13.92
CA ILE A 70 2.03 -13.90 14.78
C ILE A 70 2.42 -13.95 16.26
N ALA A 71 3.21 -14.93 16.67
CA ALA A 71 3.66 -15.10 18.04
C ALA A 71 4.49 -13.90 18.54
N LYS A 72 5.31 -13.29 17.65
CA LYS A 72 6.04 -12.05 17.95
C LYS A 72 5.10 -10.88 18.17
N GLY A 73 4.08 -10.71 17.32
CA GLY A 73 3.05 -9.67 17.46
C GLY A 73 2.21 -9.86 18.72
N ALA A 74 1.88 -11.10 19.08
CA ALA A 74 1.16 -11.46 20.29
C ALA A 74 1.99 -11.31 21.59
N GLY A 75 3.30 -11.02 21.48
CA GLY A 75 4.19 -10.90 22.64
C GLY A 75 4.53 -12.22 23.33
N THR A 76 4.29 -13.37 22.68
CA THR A 76 4.53 -14.70 23.28
C THR A 76 5.96 -15.22 23.08
N LEU A 77 6.76 -14.57 22.24
CA LEU A 77 8.16 -14.90 21.93
C LEU A 77 9.14 -14.01 22.73
N GLY A 78 9.12 -14.08 24.07
CA GLY A 78 10.14 -13.50 24.95
C GLY A 78 10.24 -11.96 24.92
N SER A 79 11.02 -11.40 25.87
CA SER A 79 11.15 -9.95 26.13
C SER A 79 11.95 -9.15 25.09
N ASP A 80 12.53 -9.77 24.06
CA ASP A 80 13.26 -9.12 22.98
C ASP A 80 12.39 -8.68 21.79
N SER A 81 11.07 -8.77 21.94
CA SER A 81 10.15 -8.11 21.02
C SER A 81 10.19 -6.60 21.25
N ASN A 82 11.39 -6.02 21.15
CA ASN A 82 11.56 -4.58 21.16
C ASN A 82 10.62 -4.00 20.12
N SER A 83 9.70 -3.35 20.65
CA SER A 83 8.62 -2.55 20.17
C SER A 83 8.87 -2.04 18.76
N LEU A 84 8.51 -2.86 17.75
CA LEU A 84 8.27 -2.31 16.43
C LEU A 84 7.22 -1.21 16.60
N GLU A 85 7.56 -0.01 16.18
CA GLU A 85 6.68 1.16 16.21
C GLU A 85 6.22 1.47 14.79
N GLU A 86 4.93 1.71 14.66
CA GLU A 86 4.37 2.30 13.44
C GLU A 86 4.58 3.80 13.46
N ILE A 87 5.23 4.32 12.45
CA ILE A 87 5.52 5.75 12.33
C ILE A 87 5.16 6.20 10.93
N ARG A 88 4.47 7.34 10.84
CA ARG A 88 4.25 8.02 9.57
C ARG A 88 5.25 9.14 9.41
N TYR A 89 5.86 9.18 8.23
CA TYR A 89 6.73 10.25 7.80
C TYR A 89 6.08 10.97 6.62
N GLU A 90 6.31 12.25 6.55
CA GLU A 90 5.66 13.14 5.61
C GLU A 90 6.72 13.97 4.88
N GLY A 91 6.48 14.26 3.62
CA GLY A 91 7.42 15.05 2.84
C GLY A 91 6.86 15.46 1.49
N TYR A 92 7.69 16.19 0.77
CA TYR A 92 7.40 16.63 -0.58
C TYR A 92 8.42 16.07 -1.56
N GLY A 93 7.95 15.51 -2.65
CA GLY A 93 8.75 15.09 -3.79
C GLY A 93 8.91 16.20 -4.84
N PRO A 94 9.62 15.88 -5.94
CA PRO A 94 9.74 16.79 -7.08
C PRO A 94 8.38 17.29 -7.56
N GLY A 95 8.28 18.61 -7.80
CA GLY A 95 7.04 19.23 -8.25
C GLY A 95 6.02 19.56 -7.16
N GLY A 96 6.41 19.46 -5.89
CA GLY A 96 5.49 19.72 -4.78
C GLY A 96 4.51 18.57 -4.52
N VAL A 97 4.78 17.39 -5.05
CA VAL A 97 3.99 16.19 -4.79
C VAL A 97 4.09 15.82 -3.32
N ALA A 98 2.96 15.74 -2.63
CA ALA A 98 2.90 15.28 -1.24
C ALA A 98 3.15 13.78 -1.17
N ILE A 99 4.00 13.36 -0.23
CA ILE A 99 4.36 11.95 -0.02
C ILE A 99 4.15 11.59 1.45
N LEU A 100 3.36 10.55 1.67
CA LEU A 100 3.13 9.93 2.97
C LEU A 100 3.82 8.56 2.99
N VAL A 101 4.66 8.32 3.98
CA VAL A 101 5.41 7.07 4.15
C VAL A 101 5.00 6.43 5.46
N GLU A 102 4.49 5.22 5.42
CA GLU A 102 4.26 4.40 6.60
C GLU A 102 5.47 3.49 6.82
N ALA A 103 6.04 3.57 7.98
CA ALA A 103 7.20 2.77 8.36
C ALA A 103 6.93 1.98 9.63
N LEU A 104 7.54 0.80 9.69
CA LEU A 104 7.55 -0.07 10.84
C LEU A 104 8.98 -0.32 11.27
N THR A 105 9.37 0.25 12.39
CA THR A 105 10.77 0.26 12.79
C THR A 105 10.96 -0.03 14.27
N ASP A 106 12.10 -0.61 14.58
CA ASP A 106 12.66 -0.72 15.93
C ASP A 106 13.62 0.45 16.27
N ASN A 107 13.93 1.31 15.27
CA ASN A 107 14.86 2.42 15.44
C ASN A 107 14.44 3.65 14.60
N ARG A 108 13.66 4.55 15.24
CA ARG A 108 13.14 5.78 14.62
C ARG A 108 14.24 6.67 14.02
N ASN A 109 15.40 6.74 14.68
CA ASN A 109 16.49 7.63 14.24
C ASN A 109 17.14 7.12 12.95
N ARG A 110 17.36 5.80 12.86
CA ARG A 110 17.85 5.15 11.65
C ARG A 110 16.89 5.40 10.48
N THR A 111 15.61 5.06 10.66
CA THR A 111 14.60 5.24 9.62
C THR A 111 14.47 6.68 9.17
N ALA A 112 14.45 7.64 10.10
CA ALA A 112 14.39 9.06 9.76
C ALA A 112 15.63 9.54 8.99
N ALA A 113 16.82 9.02 9.32
CA ALA A 113 18.04 9.34 8.59
C ALA A 113 18.03 8.77 7.16
N ASP A 114 17.62 7.51 6.99
CA ASP A 114 17.52 6.85 5.68
C ASP A 114 16.49 7.55 4.79
N LEU A 115 15.32 7.88 5.33
CA LEU A 115 14.29 8.64 4.60
C LEU A 115 14.80 10.03 4.19
N ARG A 116 15.47 10.76 5.09
CA ARG A 116 16.02 12.09 4.77
C ARG A 116 17.03 12.01 3.61
N VAL A 117 17.87 10.98 3.61
CA VAL A 117 18.82 10.74 2.53
C VAL A 117 18.10 10.38 1.23
N ALA A 118 17.07 9.52 1.29
CA ALA A 118 16.28 9.14 0.12
C ALA A 118 15.58 10.35 -0.52
N PHE A 119 14.90 11.18 0.29
CA PHE A 119 14.25 12.40 -0.19
C PHE A 119 15.27 13.36 -0.82
N SER A 120 16.34 13.73 -0.09
CA SER A 120 17.30 14.75 -0.55
C SER A 120 18.05 14.33 -1.81
N LYS A 121 18.41 13.05 -1.96
CA LYS A 121 19.11 12.54 -3.17
C LYS A 121 18.25 12.54 -4.42
N ASN A 122 16.93 12.52 -4.26
CA ASN A 122 15.98 12.43 -5.38
C ASN A 122 15.14 13.72 -5.56
N GLY A 123 15.63 14.87 -5.06
CA GLY A 123 15.02 16.18 -5.30
C GLY A 123 13.77 16.46 -4.47
N GLY A 124 13.55 15.70 -3.40
CA GLY A 124 12.48 15.91 -2.43
C GLY A 124 12.99 16.44 -1.08
N ASN A 125 12.09 16.64 -0.15
CA ASN A 125 12.38 17.08 1.21
C ASN A 125 11.49 16.34 2.22
N LEU A 126 12.10 15.75 3.24
CA LEU A 126 11.37 15.21 4.39
C LEU A 126 10.86 16.38 5.24
N GLY A 127 9.56 16.42 5.49
CA GLY A 127 8.88 17.47 6.24
C GLY A 127 8.66 17.11 7.71
N GLU A 128 7.93 17.99 8.38
CA GLU A 128 7.47 17.75 9.74
C GLU A 128 6.14 16.99 9.74
N THR A 129 5.84 16.31 10.86
CA THR A 129 4.57 15.59 11.04
C THR A 129 3.38 16.55 10.89
N GLY A 130 2.40 16.18 10.10
CA GLY A 130 1.20 16.99 9.82
C GLY A 130 1.32 17.90 8.58
N CYS A 131 2.48 17.91 7.88
CA CYS A 131 2.63 18.80 6.74
C CYS A 131 1.87 18.34 5.49
N VAL A 132 1.59 17.03 5.33
CA VAL A 132 0.84 16.49 4.17
C VAL A 132 -0.28 15.51 4.55
N SER A 133 -0.31 14.94 5.74
CA SER A 133 -1.28 13.89 6.12
C SER A 133 -2.74 14.30 5.97
N TRP A 134 -3.05 15.59 6.12
CA TRP A 134 -4.39 16.15 5.90
C TRP A 134 -4.87 16.10 4.44
N MET A 135 -3.95 15.88 3.50
CA MET A 135 -4.27 15.71 2.06
C MET A 135 -4.72 14.28 1.72
N PHE A 136 -4.65 13.36 2.69
CA PHE A 136 -4.97 11.94 2.49
C PHE A 136 -6.06 11.48 3.44
N SER A 137 -6.83 10.49 3.01
CA SER A 137 -7.81 9.79 3.85
C SER A 137 -7.58 8.29 3.79
N GLN A 138 -7.77 7.58 4.91
CA GLN A 138 -7.74 6.12 4.89
C GLN A 138 -9.02 5.57 4.32
N LYS A 139 -8.90 4.61 3.39
CA LYS A 139 -10.00 3.87 2.78
C LYS A 139 -9.70 2.39 2.78
N GLY A 140 -10.76 1.59 2.84
CA GLY A 140 -10.71 0.20 2.44
C GLY A 140 -10.68 0.12 0.91
N VAL A 141 -9.77 -0.68 0.36
CA VAL A 141 -9.60 -0.84 -1.08
C VAL A 141 -9.63 -2.32 -1.45
N CYS A 142 -10.47 -2.66 -2.42
CA CYS A 142 -10.48 -3.97 -3.07
C CYS A 142 -10.05 -3.80 -4.53
N ILE A 143 -9.03 -4.56 -4.97
CA ILE A 143 -8.67 -4.64 -6.38
C ILE A 143 -9.35 -5.85 -6.99
N VAL A 144 -10.23 -5.57 -7.94
CA VAL A 144 -11.04 -6.55 -8.67
C VAL A 144 -10.44 -6.76 -10.04
N THR A 145 -10.29 -8.01 -10.46
CA THR A 145 -9.81 -8.39 -11.80
C THR A 145 -10.80 -9.28 -12.51
N GLY A 146 -10.77 -9.26 -13.85
CA GLY A 146 -11.71 -10.02 -14.67
C GLY A 146 -13.10 -9.39 -14.68
N VAL A 147 -13.20 -8.07 -14.60
CA VAL A 147 -14.46 -7.35 -14.73
C VAL A 147 -14.92 -7.42 -16.18
N GLU A 148 -15.92 -8.25 -16.46
CA GLU A 148 -16.51 -8.40 -17.80
C GLU A 148 -17.70 -7.43 -18.01
N ASN A 149 -18.39 -7.08 -16.92
CA ASN A 149 -19.55 -6.20 -16.93
C ASN A 149 -19.47 -5.21 -15.77
N GLU A 150 -19.38 -3.94 -16.10
CA GLU A 150 -19.28 -2.84 -15.12
C GLU A 150 -20.59 -2.63 -14.33
N GLU A 151 -21.77 -2.92 -14.92
CA GLU A 151 -23.06 -2.83 -14.21
C GLU A 151 -23.11 -3.85 -13.06
N ASN A 152 -22.62 -5.06 -13.27
CA ASN A 152 -22.54 -6.08 -12.23
C ASN A 152 -21.59 -5.66 -11.11
N LEU A 153 -20.47 -5.01 -11.45
CA LEU A 153 -19.54 -4.47 -10.46
C LEU A 153 -20.18 -3.35 -9.65
N LEU A 154 -20.91 -2.43 -10.32
CA LEU A 154 -21.65 -1.36 -9.65
C LEU A 154 -22.69 -1.92 -8.66
N GLU A 155 -23.49 -2.91 -9.08
CA GLU A 155 -24.48 -3.55 -8.21
C GLU A 155 -23.81 -4.21 -6.99
N ALA A 156 -22.75 -4.99 -7.20
CA ALA A 156 -22.02 -5.65 -6.13
C ALA A 156 -21.37 -4.63 -5.18
N SER A 157 -20.84 -3.54 -5.72
CA SER A 157 -20.24 -2.45 -4.95
C SER A 157 -21.25 -1.75 -4.05
N LEU A 158 -22.44 -1.45 -4.57
CA LEU A 158 -23.53 -0.86 -3.79
C LEU A 158 -23.99 -1.78 -2.64
N VAL A 159 -24.15 -3.07 -2.90
CA VAL A 159 -24.53 -4.05 -1.86
C VAL A 159 -23.43 -4.19 -0.80
N GLY A 160 -22.17 -4.01 -1.19
CA GLY A 160 -21.01 -4.07 -0.31
C GLY A 160 -20.70 -2.78 0.46
N ASP A 161 -21.54 -1.75 0.36
CA ASP A 161 -21.32 -0.41 0.91
C ASP A 161 -20.03 0.27 0.41
N ALA A 162 -19.73 0.10 -0.88
CA ALA A 162 -18.69 0.87 -1.51
C ALA A 162 -19.09 2.34 -1.66
N GLU A 163 -18.14 3.24 -1.43
CA GLU A 163 -18.33 4.68 -1.65
C GLU A 163 -18.15 5.05 -3.13
N SER A 164 -17.21 4.37 -3.79
CA SER A 164 -16.89 4.59 -5.20
C SER A 164 -16.12 3.41 -5.78
N TYR A 165 -16.02 3.35 -7.09
CA TYR A 165 -15.08 2.49 -7.79
C TYR A 165 -14.46 3.24 -8.96
N GLU A 166 -13.32 2.78 -9.42
CA GLU A 166 -12.60 3.32 -10.57
C GLU A 166 -12.06 2.18 -11.44
N MET A 167 -12.37 2.21 -12.73
CA MET A 167 -11.74 1.30 -13.68
C MET A 167 -10.32 1.76 -13.97
N ILE A 168 -9.33 0.93 -13.60
CA ILE A 168 -7.90 1.21 -13.86
C ILE A 168 -7.53 0.77 -15.28
N ASP A 169 -8.11 -0.33 -15.72
CA ASP A 169 -7.93 -0.94 -17.03
C ASP A 169 -9.26 -1.58 -17.47
N GLN A 170 -9.33 -2.11 -18.69
CA GLN A 170 -10.56 -2.70 -19.27
C GLN A 170 -11.22 -3.77 -18.38
N GLN A 171 -10.42 -4.51 -17.58
CA GLN A 171 -10.89 -5.58 -16.73
C GLN A 171 -10.43 -5.49 -15.27
N VAL A 172 -9.88 -4.34 -14.87
CA VAL A 172 -9.36 -4.13 -13.51
C VAL A 172 -9.99 -2.90 -12.90
N ALA A 173 -10.56 -3.05 -11.71
CA ALA A 173 -11.15 -1.95 -10.96
C ALA A 173 -10.57 -1.87 -9.54
N GLU A 174 -10.46 -0.67 -9.02
CA GLU A 174 -10.34 -0.40 -7.59
C GLU A 174 -11.70 -0.01 -7.02
N VAL A 175 -12.12 -0.67 -5.95
CA VAL A 175 -13.38 -0.37 -5.26
C VAL A 175 -13.04 0.14 -3.88
N PHE A 176 -13.58 1.31 -3.53
CA PHE A 176 -13.26 2.05 -2.31
C PHE A 176 -14.45 2.03 -1.35
N THR A 177 -14.14 1.89 -0.05
CA THR A 177 -15.12 1.90 1.02
C THR A 177 -14.53 2.50 2.30
N GLN A 178 -15.36 2.70 3.34
CA GLN A 178 -14.84 3.01 4.68
C GLN A 178 -14.02 1.85 5.22
N VAL A 179 -13.03 2.14 6.06
CA VAL A 179 -12.18 1.11 6.68
C VAL A 179 -12.99 0.06 7.44
N SER A 180 -14.09 0.48 8.10
CA SER A 180 -15.01 -0.41 8.83
C SER A 180 -15.74 -1.41 7.93
N ASP A 181 -15.98 -1.06 6.67
CA ASP A 181 -16.84 -1.82 5.76
C ASP A 181 -16.03 -2.69 4.78
N LEU A 182 -14.69 -2.65 4.87
CA LEU A 182 -13.79 -3.37 3.96
C LEU A 182 -14.02 -4.89 3.98
N GLU A 183 -14.25 -5.49 5.14
CA GLU A 183 -14.54 -6.91 5.25
C GLU A 183 -15.85 -7.27 4.56
N LYS A 184 -16.92 -6.49 4.81
CA LYS A 184 -18.24 -6.64 4.17
C LYS A 184 -18.12 -6.52 2.65
N LEU A 185 -17.45 -5.47 2.16
CA LEU A 185 -17.22 -5.28 0.72
C LEU A 185 -16.50 -6.47 0.11
N SER A 186 -15.41 -6.92 0.72
CA SER A 186 -14.62 -8.04 0.19
C SER A 186 -15.41 -9.36 0.14
N GLN A 187 -16.23 -9.62 1.15
CA GLN A 187 -17.11 -10.80 1.19
C GLN A 187 -18.21 -10.70 0.13
N THR A 188 -18.83 -9.53 -0.04
CA THR A 188 -19.87 -9.30 -1.04
C THR A 188 -19.35 -9.48 -2.46
N LEU A 189 -18.20 -8.89 -2.77
CA LEU A 189 -17.57 -9.04 -4.09
C LEU A 189 -17.24 -10.51 -4.40
N LYS A 190 -16.68 -11.24 -3.42
CA LYS A 190 -16.41 -12.69 -3.57
C LYS A 190 -17.69 -13.51 -3.75
N ALA A 191 -18.76 -13.19 -3.02
CA ALA A 191 -20.05 -13.88 -3.14
C ALA A 191 -20.75 -13.63 -4.50
N LYS A 192 -20.34 -12.59 -5.21
CA LYS A 192 -20.77 -12.25 -6.58
C LYS A 192 -19.77 -12.72 -7.64
N ASP A 193 -18.88 -13.66 -7.28
CA ASP A 193 -17.88 -14.28 -8.14
C ASP A 193 -16.79 -13.34 -8.70
N PHE A 194 -16.62 -12.17 -8.11
CA PHE A 194 -15.51 -11.28 -8.45
C PHE A 194 -14.18 -11.81 -7.89
N LYS A 195 -13.14 -11.78 -8.72
CA LYS A 195 -11.79 -12.16 -8.30
C LYS A 195 -11.09 -10.96 -7.68
N LEU A 196 -10.80 -11.06 -6.38
CA LEU A 196 -10.01 -10.07 -5.65
C LEU A 196 -8.54 -10.45 -5.67
N THR A 197 -7.68 -9.55 -6.12
CA THR A 197 -6.23 -9.71 -6.09
C THR A 197 -5.61 -9.05 -4.87
N GLU A 198 -6.20 -7.95 -4.41
CA GLU A 198 -5.78 -7.25 -3.20
C GLU A 198 -6.98 -6.78 -2.40
N VAL A 199 -6.85 -6.85 -1.07
CA VAL A 199 -7.77 -6.27 -0.11
C VAL A 199 -6.92 -5.64 0.98
N GLU A 200 -7.02 -4.31 1.16
CA GLU A 200 -6.15 -3.59 2.09
C GLU A 200 -6.74 -2.26 2.53
N ILE A 201 -6.20 -1.72 3.62
CA ILE A 201 -6.42 -0.33 4.00
C ILE A 201 -5.31 0.49 3.36
N ARG A 202 -5.69 1.57 2.68
CA ARG A 202 -4.76 2.43 1.95
C ARG A 202 -5.06 3.91 2.22
N TRP A 203 -4.02 4.73 2.25
CA TRP A 203 -4.18 6.17 2.19
C TRP A 203 -4.49 6.60 0.75
N ILE A 204 -5.54 7.38 0.58
CA ILE A 204 -5.99 7.87 -0.73
C ILE A 204 -5.89 9.39 -0.73
N PRO A 205 -5.22 10.00 -1.71
CA PRO A 205 -5.13 11.45 -1.81
C PRO A 205 -6.51 12.07 -2.11
N GLN A 206 -6.80 13.19 -1.47
CA GLN A 206 -8.03 13.97 -1.69
C GLN A 206 -7.87 14.99 -2.82
N ASN A 207 -6.64 15.34 -3.14
CA ASN A 207 -6.26 16.24 -4.23
C ASN A 207 -5.00 15.72 -4.90
N GLU A 208 -4.84 16.02 -6.18
CA GLU A 208 -3.72 15.55 -6.98
C GLU A 208 -2.90 16.72 -7.53
N VAL A 209 -1.61 16.47 -7.70
CA VAL A 209 -0.66 17.37 -8.37
C VAL A 209 -0.33 16.77 -9.74
N GLU A 210 -0.65 17.50 -10.80
CA GLU A 210 -0.34 17.05 -12.16
C GLU A 210 1.16 17.15 -12.44
N VAL A 211 1.76 16.01 -12.81
CA VAL A 211 3.16 15.91 -13.23
C VAL A 211 3.22 15.91 -14.74
N THR A 212 3.62 17.06 -15.32
CA THR A 212 3.61 17.29 -16.78
C THR A 212 4.97 17.14 -17.45
N HIS A 213 6.08 17.15 -16.67
CA HIS A 213 7.43 17.07 -17.20
C HIS A 213 8.06 15.70 -16.96
N ILE A 214 8.63 15.10 -18.01
CA ILE A 214 9.20 13.75 -17.96
C ILE A 214 10.37 13.61 -16.98
N ASP A 215 11.23 14.63 -16.86
CA ASP A 215 12.37 14.57 -15.93
C ASP A 215 11.92 14.68 -14.47
N GLN A 216 10.87 15.44 -14.22
CA GLN A 216 10.21 15.52 -12.91
C GLN A 216 9.57 14.17 -12.56
N ALA A 217 8.86 13.55 -13.51
CA ALA A 217 8.28 12.23 -13.34
C ALA A 217 9.35 11.18 -13.02
N LYS A 218 10.48 11.18 -13.77
CA LYS A 218 11.63 10.28 -13.50
C LYS A 218 12.16 10.44 -12.09
N SER A 219 12.38 11.67 -11.64
CA SER A 219 12.90 11.94 -10.30
C SER A 219 11.92 11.53 -9.22
N LEU A 220 10.62 11.79 -9.41
CA LEU A 220 9.55 11.39 -8.49
C LEU A 220 9.44 9.87 -8.38
N LEU A 221 9.38 9.15 -9.51
CA LEU A 221 9.28 7.70 -9.51
C LEU A 221 10.51 7.04 -8.90
N LYS A 222 11.71 7.59 -9.16
CA LYS A 222 12.94 7.14 -8.52
C LYS A 222 12.93 7.36 -7.01
N LEU A 223 12.35 8.48 -6.54
CA LEU A 223 12.17 8.73 -5.11
C LEU A 223 11.25 7.67 -4.49
N ILE A 224 10.09 7.42 -5.09
CA ILE A 224 9.13 6.42 -4.61
C ILE A 224 9.79 5.05 -4.54
N ASP A 225 10.49 4.62 -5.60
CA ASP A 225 11.19 3.33 -5.64
C ASP A 225 12.30 3.23 -4.58
N THR A 226 12.99 4.34 -4.31
CA THR A 226 14.03 4.39 -3.28
C THR A 226 13.42 4.26 -1.88
N LEU A 227 12.30 4.94 -1.63
CA LEU A 227 11.58 4.88 -0.35
C LEU A 227 11.01 3.48 -0.10
N GLU A 228 10.33 2.89 -1.08
CA GLU A 228 9.78 1.53 -0.98
C GLU A 228 10.85 0.44 -0.85
N GLY A 229 12.07 0.73 -1.32
CA GLY A 229 13.22 -0.16 -1.18
C GLY A 229 13.83 -0.20 0.23
N LEU A 230 13.42 0.69 1.14
CA LEU A 230 13.89 0.69 2.52
C LEU A 230 13.18 -0.40 3.35
N ASP A 231 13.93 -1.16 4.12
CA ASP A 231 13.42 -2.32 4.89
C ASP A 231 12.36 -1.93 5.93
N ASP A 232 12.44 -0.73 6.48
CA ASP A 232 11.50 -0.24 7.50
C ASP A 232 10.21 0.33 6.88
N VAL A 233 10.18 0.62 5.57
CA VAL A 233 9.01 1.19 4.88
C VAL A 233 8.01 0.11 4.52
N GLN A 234 6.75 0.33 4.86
CA GLN A 234 5.63 -0.57 4.57
C GLN A 234 4.82 -0.09 3.37
N SER A 235 4.56 1.20 3.29
CA SER A 235 3.83 1.80 2.19
C SER A 235 4.34 3.20 1.89
N VAL A 236 4.22 3.60 0.62
CA VAL A 236 4.47 4.97 0.14
C VAL A 236 3.26 5.40 -0.66
N THR A 237 2.63 6.47 -0.23
CA THR A 237 1.50 7.08 -0.94
C THR A 237 1.86 8.48 -1.38
N ALA A 238 1.53 8.83 -2.61
CA ALA A 238 1.83 10.14 -3.17
C ALA A 238 0.62 10.69 -3.94
N ASN A 239 0.42 12.01 -3.90
CA ASN A 239 -0.74 12.67 -4.49
C ASN A 239 -0.46 13.19 -5.91
N PHE A 240 0.15 12.40 -6.76
CA PHE A 240 0.42 12.81 -8.14
C PHE A 240 -0.56 12.20 -9.14
N ASP A 241 -0.83 12.95 -10.19
CA ASP A 241 -1.40 12.44 -11.44
C ASP A 241 -0.39 12.65 -12.58
N MET A 242 -0.30 11.70 -13.51
CA MET A 242 0.57 11.77 -14.66
C MET A 242 -0.23 11.65 -15.94
N ALA A 243 0.05 12.53 -16.89
CA ALA A 243 -0.52 12.44 -18.22
C ALA A 243 -0.16 11.10 -18.88
N GLU A 244 -1.08 10.53 -19.66
CA GLU A 244 -0.92 9.20 -20.29
C GLU A 244 0.33 9.06 -21.15
N ASN A 245 0.75 10.14 -21.81
CA ASN A 245 1.98 10.16 -22.63
C ASN A 245 3.24 9.97 -21.78
N ILE A 246 3.24 10.49 -20.54
CA ILE A 246 4.34 10.31 -19.59
C ILE A 246 4.32 8.86 -19.10
N ILE A 247 3.17 8.34 -18.70
CA ILE A 247 3.02 6.95 -18.24
C ILE A 247 3.49 5.97 -19.30
N LYS A 248 3.10 6.17 -20.55
CA LYS A 248 3.54 5.34 -21.71
C LYS A 248 5.05 5.35 -21.92
N ALA A 249 5.73 6.48 -21.66
CA ALA A 249 7.18 6.57 -21.78
C ALA A 249 7.95 5.69 -20.76
N PHE A 250 7.32 5.29 -19.66
CA PHE A 250 7.89 4.38 -18.65
C PHE A 250 7.45 2.92 -18.80
N SER A 251 6.48 2.65 -19.70
CA SER A 251 5.91 1.30 -19.90
C SER A 251 6.65 0.48 -20.94
N ILE A 252 7.74 1.03 -21.54
CA ILE A 252 8.56 0.38 -22.58
C ILE A 252 9.81 -0.29 -21.92
#